data_89aa2fc29c570ee71deedd4d4d15db3f
#
_entry.id   89aa2fc29c570ee71deedd4d4d15db3f
#
_cell.length_a   1.000
_cell.length_b   1.000
_cell.length_c   1.000
_cell.angle_alpha   90.00
_cell.angle_beta   90.00
_cell.angle_gamma   90.00
#
_symmetry.space_group_name_H-M   'P 1'
#
loop_
_entity.id
_entity.type
_entity.pdbx_description
1 polymer ?
#
loop_
_entity_poly.entity_id
_entity_poly.type
_entity_poly.pdbx_seq_one_letter_code
_entity_poly.pdbx_strand_id
1 'polypeptide(L)'
;PWDITTSNVTHVRDSVALTTTDNNPRNIQFSKEGTELYYAGNGSNNMHKFTLSTAWDVSTLSSSATTFDLGDRVANMRGFIFTSSFSRLYVTNDNGKAAFNKVYEYTLSCATTISCEDASQDQNVVALIESQVELSKRVIQHNTLPIMRRIKWLRRHKNYDDLNNLQAEISFSNQRLAKLVETIKPNIKREKRVNDDEWFKWNEGRIGIGTTNAKSGSLSRNIHTSGFVVGADKRKGDDIMHGYAFQFGTENIDIIPSRSGIFAKTYSLSMYGTKLIESHYFTNAILGISHIDLDTKREEKNNILEGSRNGNQIYGTINLGKRINTDNYNFSPNIKFDLGYTRLDEYEEENEFGTTTDALLFKKHEIVTGLGTVGLLLDKTIRQYEDRIINHTGRFEYIIDFSPTSDADFYYLNDPSTMFSINIDEEAYENFRIGYGFDVTYETGWSIIANFERFHAISSGYINEIYLSVGYVPTEDIKYALALENEKASLNYNKHINGFDIQLGSNYK
;
A
#
# COMPACT_ATOMS: atom_id res chain seq x y z
N PRO A 1 13.43 6.58 31.29
CA PRO A 1 13.63 5.63 32.41
C PRO A 1 12.86 6.12 33.61
N TRP A 2 12.14 5.18 34.28
CA TRP A 2 11.40 5.48 35.49
C TRP A 2 12.39 5.67 36.64
N ASP A 3 12.28 6.80 37.34
CA ASP A 3 13.06 7.06 38.56
C ASP A 3 12.20 6.72 39.77
N ILE A 4 12.54 5.59 40.44
CA ILE A 4 11.86 5.08 41.62
C ILE A 4 12.60 5.45 42.91
N THR A 5 13.33 6.56 42.95
CA THR A 5 13.90 7.05 44.21
C THR A 5 12.80 7.45 45.20
N THR A 6 13.08 7.37 46.49
CA THR A 6 12.09 7.66 47.54
C THR A 6 11.50 9.05 47.47
N SER A 7 12.19 10.02 46.84
CA SER A 7 11.71 11.39 46.61
C SER A 7 10.67 11.50 45.49
N ASN A 8 10.59 10.49 44.59
CA ASN A 8 9.74 10.49 43.41
C ASN A 8 8.58 9.48 43.50
N VAL A 9 8.44 8.78 44.65
CA VAL A 9 7.36 7.85 44.89
C VAL A 9 6.36 8.46 45.87
N THR A 10 5.14 8.69 45.39
CA THR A 10 4.05 9.23 46.20
C THR A 10 2.90 8.23 46.26
N HIS A 11 2.39 7.97 47.45
CA HIS A 11 1.18 7.17 47.65
C HIS A 11 -0.02 7.97 47.06
N VAL A 12 -0.79 7.32 46.18
CA VAL A 12 -1.92 7.97 45.50
C VAL A 12 -3.26 7.58 46.12
N ARG A 13 -3.49 6.28 46.31
CA ARG A 13 -4.77 5.77 46.79
C ARG A 13 -4.68 4.29 47.24
N ASP A 14 -5.69 3.85 47.99
CA ASP A 14 -5.86 2.47 48.41
C ASP A 14 -6.98 1.78 47.60
N SER A 15 -6.89 0.46 47.50
CA SER A 15 -7.97 -0.39 47.01
C SER A 15 -8.94 -0.74 48.16
N VAL A 16 -10.07 -1.40 47.82
CA VAL A 16 -10.85 -2.13 48.82
C VAL A 16 -9.99 -3.23 49.46
N ALA A 17 -10.34 -3.68 50.69
CA ALA A 17 -9.62 -4.74 51.35
C ALA A 17 -9.76 -6.09 50.61
N LEU A 18 -8.63 -6.72 50.26
CA LEU A 18 -8.59 -8.03 49.57
C LEU A 18 -8.59 -9.22 50.50
N THR A 19 -8.67 -9.00 51.82
CA THR A 19 -8.54 -10.02 52.89
C THR A 19 -9.66 -11.05 52.90
N THR A 20 -10.76 -10.81 52.23
CA THR A 20 -11.87 -11.76 52.11
C THR A 20 -11.58 -12.93 51.19
N THR A 21 -10.58 -12.80 50.33
CA THR A 21 -10.25 -13.80 49.31
C THR A 21 -9.00 -14.59 49.61
N ASP A 22 -7.97 -13.93 50.16
CA ASP A 22 -6.72 -14.58 50.56
C ASP A 22 -5.95 -13.68 51.56
N ASN A 23 -5.48 -14.27 52.69
CA ASN A 23 -4.91 -13.50 53.77
C ASN A 23 -3.44 -13.09 53.59
N ASN A 24 -2.74 -13.65 52.64
CA ASN A 24 -1.32 -13.42 52.42
C ASN A 24 -1.03 -13.05 50.97
N PRO A 25 -1.22 -11.79 50.59
CA PRO A 25 -0.92 -11.32 49.24
C PRO A 25 0.53 -11.60 48.84
N ARG A 26 0.73 -12.10 47.64
CA ARG A 26 2.06 -12.42 47.07
C ARG A 26 2.35 -11.75 45.75
N ASN A 27 1.35 -11.64 44.91
CA ASN A 27 1.51 -11.03 43.59
C ASN A 27 0.21 -10.42 43.09
N ILE A 28 0.36 -9.37 42.29
CA ILE A 28 -0.72 -8.76 41.52
C ILE A 28 -0.24 -8.51 40.11
N GLN A 29 -1.15 -8.58 39.15
CA GLN A 29 -0.93 -8.17 37.75
C GLN A 29 -2.21 -7.57 37.22
N PHE A 30 -2.10 -6.44 36.48
CA PHE A 30 -3.22 -5.85 35.74
C PHE A 30 -3.35 -6.51 34.37
N SER A 31 -4.56 -6.50 33.81
CA SER A 31 -4.78 -6.69 32.38
C SER A 31 -4.08 -5.57 31.58
N LYS A 32 -3.88 -5.80 30.30
CA LYS A 32 -3.24 -4.83 29.39
C LYS A 32 -3.97 -3.47 29.40
N GLU A 33 -5.29 -3.49 29.47
CA GLU A 33 -6.18 -2.32 29.48
C GLU A 33 -6.33 -1.70 30.87
N GLY A 34 -5.83 -2.35 31.92
CA GLY A 34 -5.94 -1.89 33.30
C GLY A 34 -7.36 -2.00 33.89
N THR A 35 -8.26 -2.73 33.26
CA THR A 35 -9.65 -2.91 33.70
C THR A 35 -9.85 -4.13 34.59
N GLU A 36 -8.89 -5.01 34.65
CA GLU A 36 -8.86 -6.19 35.51
C GLU A 36 -7.61 -6.24 36.35
N LEU A 37 -7.73 -6.69 37.61
CA LEU A 37 -6.63 -6.96 38.52
C LEU A 37 -6.65 -8.43 38.89
N TYR A 38 -5.57 -9.12 38.60
CA TYR A 38 -5.32 -10.48 39.03
C TYR A 38 -4.51 -10.45 40.32
N TYR A 39 -4.92 -11.26 41.27
CA TYR A 39 -4.36 -11.33 42.64
C TYR A 39 -4.19 -12.77 43.05
N ALA A 40 -3.10 -13.06 43.73
CA ALA A 40 -2.89 -14.35 44.39
C ALA A 40 -2.09 -14.19 45.66
N GLY A 41 -2.35 -15.09 46.58
CA GLY A 41 -1.65 -15.20 47.86
C GLY A 41 -1.26 -16.64 48.20
N ASN A 42 -0.83 -16.88 49.42
CA ASN A 42 -0.46 -18.21 49.85
C ASN A 42 -1.46 -18.84 50.85
N GLY A 43 -2.65 -18.29 50.98
CA GLY A 43 -3.74 -18.81 51.82
C GLY A 43 -4.64 -19.83 51.13
N SER A 44 -4.58 -19.87 49.80
CA SER A 44 -5.36 -20.77 48.98
C SER A 44 -4.60 -21.20 47.71
N ASN A 45 -5.13 -22.21 47.02
CA ASN A 45 -4.61 -22.63 45.69
C ASN A 45 -5.22 -21.80 44.57
N ASN A 46 -5.86 -20.67 44.88
CA ASN A 46 -6.68 -19.92 44.00
C ASN A 46 -5.98 -18.65 43.52
N MET A 47 -6.33 -18.26 42.30
CA MET A 47 -6.13 -16.92 41.77
C MET A 47 -7.48 -16.19 41.75
N HIS A 48 -7.45 -14.91 42.01
CA HIS A 48 -8.62 -14.07 42.08
C HIS A 48 -8.53 -12.97 41.00
N LYS A 49 -9.64 -12.72 40.29
CA LYS A 49 -9.77 -11.65 39.34
C LYS A 49 -10.80 -10.65 39.83
N PHE A 50 -10.42 -9.40 39.90
CA PHE A 50 -11.29 -8.26 40.19
C PHE A 50 -11.44 -7.39 38.94
N THR A 51 -12.57 -6.73 38.79
CA THR A 51 -12.77 -5.73 37.77
C THR A 51 -12.62 -4.32 38.32
N LEU A 52 -12.13 -3.37 37.48
CA LEU A 52 -12.04 -1.97 37.81
C LEU A 52 -13.03 -1.19 36.93
N SER A 53 -13.85 -0.32 37.54
CA SER A 53 -14.77 0.54 36.80
C SER A 53 -14.05 1.71 36.08
N THR A 54 -12.83 2.04 36.53
CA THR A 54 -11.92 2.98 35.90
C THR A 54 -10.56 2.31 35.73
N ALA A 55 -10.08 2.22 34.53
CA ALA A 55 -8.80 1.57 34.21
C ALA A 55 -7.65 2.13 35.07
N TRP A 56 -6.81 1.23 35.63
CA TRP A 56 -5.64 1.56 36.43
C TRP A 56 -5.96 2.25 37.78
N ASP A 57 -7.23 2.44 38.13
CA ASP A 57 -7.64 3.06 39.37
C ASP A 57 -8.08 2.01 40.41
N VAL A 58 -7.16 1.61 41.27
CA VAL A 58 -7.40 0.58 42.28
C VAL A 58 -8.51 0.92 43.29
N SER A 59 -8.88 2.20 43.46
CA SER A 59 -10.00 2.60 44.29
C SER A 59 -11.35 2.19 43.71
N THR A 60 -11.40 1.89 42.41
CA THR A 60 -12.62 1.47 41.71
C THR A 60 -12.74 -0.05 41.58
N LEU A 61 -11.94 -0.79 42.34
CA LEU A 61 -11.93 -2.25 42.34
C LEU A 61 -13.28 -2.82 42.81
N SER A 62 -13.77 -3.83 42.13
CA SER A 62 -15.00 -4.54 42.53
C SER A 62 -14.85 -5.14 43.93
N SER A 63 -15.92 -5.16 44.71
CA SER A 63 -15.93 -5.79 46.06
C SER A 63 -15.95 -7.32 46.01
N SER A 64 -16.20 -7.93 44.87
CA SER A 64 -16.22 -9.37 44.64
C SER A 64 -15.23 -9.77 43.56
N ALA A 65 -14.58 -10.92 43.75
CA ALA A 65 -13.66 -11.51 42.81
C ALA A 65 -14.23 -12.75 42.13
N THR A 66 -13.85 -12.98 40.90
CA THR A 66 -13.97 -14.30 40.26
C THR A 66 -12.76 -15.14 40.71
N THR A 67 -13.01 -16.34 41.20
CA THR A 67 -11.96 -17.23 41.74
C THR A 67 -11.65 -18.34 40.75
N PHE A 68 -10.39 -18.60 40.51
CA PHE A 68 -9.86 -19.67 39.66
C PHE A 68 -9.04 -20.63 40.52
N ASP A 69 -9.43 -21.90 40.58
CA ASP A 69 -8.68 -22.95 41.24
C ASP A 69 -7.57 -23.47 40.34
N LEU A 70 -6.33 -23.36 40.79
CA LEU A 70 -5.14 -23.85 40.06
C LEU A 70 -4.77 -25.30 40.44
N GLY A 71 -5.58 -25.93 41.31
CA GLY A 71 -5.42 -27.30 41.71
C GLY A 71 -4.32 -27.54 42.77
N ASP A 72 -4.24 -28.76 43.24
CA ASP A 72 -3.37 -29.17 44.38
C ASP A 72 -1.87 -28.99 44.15
N ARG A 73 -1.44 -28.70 42.93
CA ARG A 73 -0.02 -28.51 42.62
C ARG A 73 0.53 -27.16 43.10
N VAL A 74 -0.34 -26.20 43.36
CA VAL A 74 0.00 -24.80 43.68
C VAL A 74 -0.46 -24.47 45.13
N ALA A 75 -0.02 -25.26 46.11
CA ALA A 75 -0.46 -25.09 47.49
C ALA A 75 0.06 -23.84 48.21
N ASN A 76 1.17 -23.27 47.77
CA ASN A 76 1.78 -22.05 48.31
C ASN A 76 2.32 -21.18 47.17
N MET A 77 1.46 -20.44 46.54
CA MET A 77 1.84 -19.56 45.45
C MET A 77 2.80 -18.45 45.93
N ARG A 78 3.89 -18.23 45.19
CA ARG A 78 4.88 -17.19 45.50
C ARG A 78 4.85 -16.05 44.45
N GLY A 79 4.41 -16.34 43.25
CA GLY A 79 4.25 -15.36 42.21
C GLY A 79 3.62 -15.98 40.96
N PHE A 80 3.08 -15.15 40.12
CA PHE A 80 2.57 -15.54 38.83
C PHE A 80 2.83 -14.45 37.79
N ILE A 81 2.79 -14.84 36.53
CA ILE A 81 2.84 -13.93 35.41
C ILE A 81 2.03 -14.51 34.26
N PHE A 82 1.22 -13.66 33.60
CA PHE A 82 0.61 -13.98 32.34
C PHE A 82 1.54 -13.59 31.18
N THR A 83 1.46 -14.32 30.06
CA THR A 83 2.02 -13.84 28.80
C THR A 83 1.30 -12.56 28.36
N SER A 84 1.91 -11.80 27.45
CA SER A 84 1.30 -10.58 26.89
C SER A 84 -0.06 -10.82 26.22
N SER A 85 -0.25 -12.03 25.68
CA SER A 85 -1.52 -12.49 25.09
C SER A 85 -2.50 -13.11 26.07
N PHE A 86 -2.18 -13.17 27.36
CA PHE A 86 -2.97 -13.88 28.39
C PHE A 86 -3.31 -15.35 28.04
N SER A 87 -2.62 -15.96 27.08
CA SER A 87 -2.84 -17.35 26.65
C SER A 87 -2.18 -18.37 27.57
N ARG A 88 -1.18 -17.93 28.34
CA ARG A 88 -0.46 -18.78 29.31
C ARG A 88 -0.25 -18.05 30.63
N LEU A 89 -0.32 -18.82 31.68
CA LEU A 89 -0.04 -18.41 33.05
C LEU A 89 1.12 -19.24 33.60
N TYR A 90 2.16 -18.57 34.04
CA TYR A 90 3.26 -19.20 34.77
C TYR A 90 3.13 -18.90 36.25
N VAL A 91 3.24 -19.93 37.09
CA VAL A 91 3.07 -19.82 38.52
C VAL A 91 4.27 -20.43 39.23
N THR A 92 4.83 -19.72 40.20
CA THR A 92 5.86 -20.25 41.10
C THR A 92 5.22 -20.71 42.41
N ASN A 93 5.61 -21.89 42.84
CA ASN A 93 5.12 -22.49 44.08
C ASN A 93 6.28 -22.86 45.02
N ASP A 94 6.09 -22.69 46.34
CA ASP A 94 7.02 -23.12 47.36
C ASP A 94 6.24 -23.75 48.51
N ASN A 95 6.22 -25.06 48.60
CA ASN A 95 5.59 -25.78 49.68
C ASN A 95 6.59 -26.36 50.71
N GLY A 96 7.80 -25.82 50.75
CA GLY A 96 8.85 -26.23 51.69
C GLY A 96 9.56 -27.53 51.35
N LYS A 97 9.23 -28.20 50.23
CA LYS A 97 9.88 -29.40 49.72
C LYS A 97 10.51 -29.13 48.39
N ALA A 98 11.80 -29.38 48.23
CA ALA A 98 12.55 -29.08 46.98
C ALA A 98 11.93 -29.70 45.73
N ALA A 99 11.21 -30.80 45.82
CA ALA A 99 10.53 -31.45 44.69
C ALA A 99 9.37 -30.63 44.10
N PHE A 100 8.84 -29.64 44.83
CA PHE A 100 7.69 -28.83 44.43
C PHE A 100 8.04 -27.36 44.19
N ASN A 101 9.29 -26.96 44.38
CA ASN A 101 9.78 -25.61 44.00
C ASN A 101 9.99 -25.54 42.49
N LYS A 102 8.91 -25.35 41.74
CA LYS A 102 8.87 -25.38 40.28
C LYS A 102 8.11 -24.18 39.76
N VAL A 103 8.32 -23.94 38.52
CA VAL A 103 7.44 -23.10 37.70
C VAL A 103 6.42 -24.02 37.03
N TYR A 104 5.16 -23.76 37.24
CA TYR A 104 4.06 -24.44 36.56
C TYR A 104 3.54 -23.57 35.44
N GLU A 105 3.32 -24.19 34.28
CA GLU A 105 2.70 -23.55 33.12
C GLU A 105 1.28 -24.04 32.97
N TYR A 106 0.36 -23.11 32.85
CA TYR A 106 -1.06 -23.35 32.57
C TYR A 106 -1.37 -22.73 31.23
N THR A 107 -2.06 -23.47 30.38
CA THR A 107 -2.70 -22.92 29.19
C THR A 107 -4.08 -22.41 29.59
N LEU A 108 -4.35 -21.16 29.29
CA LEU A 108 -5.68 -20.59 29.52
C LEU A 108 -6.52 -20.87 28.27
N SER A 109 -7.57 -21.66 28.45
CA SER A 109 -8.57 -21.87 27.40
C SER A 109 -9.58 -20.73 27.48
N CYS A 110 -9.75 -20.03 26.37
CA CYS A 110 -10.84 -19.09 26.24
C CYS A 110 -12.20 -19.77 26.30
N ALA A 111 -13.21 -19.05 26.71
CA ALA A 111 -14.59 -19.47 26.48
C ALA A 111 -14.74 -19.75 24.97
N THR A 112 -15.42 -20.82 24.60
CA THR A 112 -15.57 -21.32 23.22
C THR A 112 -16.20 -20.29 22.25
N THR A 113 -16.57 -19.13 22.75
CA THR A 113 -17.26 -18.05 22.02
C THR A 113 -16.40 -16.80 21.81
N ILE A 114 -15.16 -16.72 22.35
CA ILE A 114 -14.33 -15.51 22.30
C ILE A 114 -12.89 -15.92 21.88
N SER A 115 -12.30 -15.20 20.97
CA SER A 115 -10.88 -15.35 20.64
C SER A 115 -10.04 -14.62 21.70
N CYS A 116 -9.06 -15.31 22.29
CA CYS A 116 -8.14 -14.77 23.29
C CYS A 116 -6.75 -14.52 22.73
N GLU A 117 -6.56 -14.69 21.45
CA GLU A 117 -5.29 -14.40 20.80
C GLU A 117 -5.15 -12.89 20.61
N ASP A 118 -3.96 -12.37 20.87
CA ASP A 118 -3.64 -10.98 20.52
C ASP A 118 -3.45 -10.87 19.02
N ALA A 119 -4.51 -10.53 18.31
CA ALA A 119 -4.50 -10.42 16.86
C ALA A 119 -3.50 -9.37 16.34
N SER A 120 -3.02 -8.44 17.18
CA SER A 120 -1.96 -7.50 16.79
C SER A 120 -0.58 -8.17 16.67
N GLN A 121 -0.44 -9.41 17.16
CA GLN A 121 0.78 -10.21 17.02
C GLN A 121 0.66 -11.26 15.89
N ASP A 122 -0.51 -11.40 15.28
CA ASP A 122 -0.69 -12.30 14.13
C ASP A 122 0.05 -11.73 12.91
N GLN A 123 1.03 -12.50 12.41
CA GLN A 123 1.85 -12.09 11.27
C GLN A 123 1.05 -11.89 9.98
N ASN A 124 -0.08 -12.60 9.80
CA ASN A 124 -0.97 -12.40 8.67
C ASN A 124 -1.71 -11.07 8.78
N VAL A 125 -2.20 -10.71 9.98
CA VAL A 125 -2.86 -9.42 10.24
C VAL A 125 -1.88 -8.26 10.00
N VAL A 126 -0.67 -8.36 10.57
CA VAL A 126 0.38 -7.35 10.39
C VAL A 126 0.71 -7.18 8.90
N ALA A 127 0.98 -8.29 8.19
CA ALA A 127 1.33 -8.25 6.78
C ALA A 127 0.20 -7.70 5.88
N LEU A 128 -1.07 -7.98 6.22
CA LEU A 128 -2.23 -7.40 5.51
C LEU A 128 -2.31 -5.88 5.69
N ILE A 129 -2.14 -5.39 6.93
CA ILE A 129 -2.20 -3.95 7.22
C ILE A 129 -1.03 -3.22 6.55
N GLU A 130 0.21 -3.73 6.69
CA GLU A 130 1.37 -3.17 6.00
C GLU A 130 1.17 -3.13 4.47
N SER A 131 0.59 -4.19 3.90
CA SER A 131 0.31 -4.26 2.47
C SER A 131 -0.65 -3.17 2.01
N GLN A 132 -1.65 -2.81 2.82
CA GLN A 132 -2.60 -1.73 2.52
C GLN A 132 -1.93 -0.35 2.57
N VAL A 133 -1.03 -0.12 3.53
CA VAL A 133 -0.25 1.12 3.63
C VAL A 133 0.68 1.26 2.42
N GLU A 134 1.43 0.22 2.07
CA GLU A 134 2.31 0.22 0.90
C GLU A 134 1.54 0.37 -0.42
N LEU A 135 0.38 -0.30 -0.56
CA LEU A 135 -0.51 -0.14 -1.71
C LEU A 135 -0.89 1.33 -1.89
N SER A 136 -1.27 2.03 -0.82
CA SER A 136 -1.67 3.43 -0.87
C SER A 136 -0.55 4.34 -1.43
N LYS A 137 0.71 4.07 -1.08
CA LYS A 137 1.89 4.77 -1.61
C LYS A 137 2.15 4.43 -3.07
N ARG A 138 2.05 3.12 -3.43
CA ARG A 138 2.23 2.68 -4.82
C ARG A 138 1.19 3.25 -5.76
N VAL A 139 -0.07 3.39 -5.33
CA VAL A 139 -1.13 4.03 -6.13
C VAL A 139 -0.71 5.44 -6.56
N ILE A 140 -0.14 6.26 -5.66
CA ILE A 140 0.35 7.59 -6.01
C ILE A 140 1.47 7.51 -7.05
N GLN A 141 2.46 6.64 -6.84
CA GLN A 141 3.58 6.48 -7.78
C GLN A 141 3.09 5.98 -9.14
N HIS A 142 2.20 5.01 -9.17
CA HIS A 142 1.61 4.46 -10.38
C HIS A 142 0.81 5.50 -11.17
N ASN A 143 0.19 6.45 -10.49
CA ASN A 143 -0.57 7.52 -11.11
C ASN A 143 0.33 8.65 -11.63
N THR A 144 1.42 8.94 -10.96
CA THR A 144 2.26 10.11 -11.28
C THR A 144 3.37 9.80 -12.28
N LEU A 145 3.96 8.59 -12.25
CA LEU A 145 5.08 8.21 -13.11
C LEU A 145 4.77 8.23 -14.62
N PRO A 146 3.63 7.69 -15.11
CA PRO A 146 3.28 7.78 -16.53
C PRO A 146 3.14 9.22 -17.00
N ILE A 147 2.49 10.06 -16.18
CA ILE A 147 2.32 11.49 -16.47
C ILE A 147 3.69 12.19 -16.54
N MET A 148 4.61 11.89 -15.62
CA MET A 148 5.97 12.45 -15.65
C MET A 148 6.75 12.00 -16.88
N ARG A 149 6.58 10.74 -17.36
CA ARG A 149 7.17 10.27 -18.62
C ARG A 149 6.56 11.01 -19.81
N ARG A 150 5.24 11.20 -19.84
CA ARG A 150 4.56 11.99 -20.88
C ARG A 150 5.08 13.42 -20.91
N ILE A 151 5.15 14.11 -19.77
CA ILE A 151 5.68 15.48 -19.67
C ILE A 151 7.13 15.54 -20.16
N LYS A 152 7.97 14.55 -19.82
CA LYS A 152 9.35 14.47 -20.30
C LYS A 152 9.38 14.29 -21.83
N TRP A 153 8.55 13.44 -22.36
CA TRP A 153 8.41 13.22 -23.81
C TRP A 153 7.98 14.51 -24.54
N LEU A 154 6.97 15.22 -24.03
CA LEU A 154 6.49 16.49 -24.57
C LEU A 154 7.60 17.55 -24.62
N ARG A 155 8.43 17.65 -23.59
CA ARG A 155 9.57 18.58 -23.56
C ARG A 155 10.62 18.29 -24.62
N ARG A 156 10.84 17.01 -24.98
CA ARG A 156 11.74 16.64 -26.08
C ARG A 156 11.18 17.00 -27.44
N HIS A 157 9.88 16.85 -27.60
CA HIS A 157 9.16 17.00 -28.85
C HIS A 157 8.43 18.36 -28.98
N LYS A 158 8.86 19.37 -28.23
CA LYS A 158 8.17 20.68 -28.20
C LYS A 158 8.00 21.35 -29.56
N ASN A 159 8.86 21.04 -30.52
CA ASN A 159 8.85 21.61 -31.86
C ASN A 159 8.06 20.78 -32.90
N TYR A 160 7.40 19.68 -32.44
CA TYR A 160 6.57 18.87 -33.34
C TYR A 160 5.15 19.43 -33.38
N ASP A 161 4.56 19.43 -34.56
CA ASP A 161 3.20 19.93 -34.76
C ASP A 161 2.16 18.96 -34.24
N ASP A 162 2.41 17.64 -34.29
CA ASP A 162 1.54 16.60 -33.80
C ASP A 162 2.23 15.87 -32.61
N LEU A 163 1.60 15.92 -31.47
CA LEU A 163 2.06 15.29 -30.21
C LEU A 163 1.16 14.12 -29.79
N ASN A 164 0.29 13.63 -30.66
CA ASN A 164 -0.53 12.47 -30.38
C ASN A 164 0.32 11.21 -30.29
N ASN A 165 -0.01 10.36 -29.31
CA ASN A 165 0.58 9.05 -29.09
C ASN A 165 -0.51 8.00 -28.84
N LEU A 166 -1.71 8.23 -29.34
CA LEU A 166 -2.82 7.32 -29.16
C LEU A 166 -3.55 7.12 -30.49
N GLN A 167 -3.35 5.97 -31.10
CA GLN A 167 -4.23 5.45 -32.15
C GLN A 167 -4.58 3.95 -31.95
N ALA A 168 -4.38 3.43 -30.76
CA ALA A 168 -4.82 2.08 -30.42
C ALA A 168 -6.32 2.09 -30.07
N GLU A 169 -7.06 1.14 -30.62
CA GLU A 169 -8.41 0.87 -30.17
C GLU A 169 -8.32 -0.01 -28.92
N ILE A 170 -8.72 0.58 -27.77
CA ILE A 170 -8.70 -0.11 -26.50
C ILE A 170 -10.12 -0.55 -26.21
N SER A 171 -10.32 -1.85 -26.04
CA SER A 171 -11.58 -2.41 -25.58
C SER A 171 -11.42 -3.00 -24.19
N PHE A 172 -12.37 -2.70 -23.32
CA PHE A 172 -12.42 -3.28 -21.99
C PHE A 172 -13.60 -4.24 -21.91
N SER A 173 -13.38 -5.40 -21.32
CA SER A 173 -14.46 -6.34 -20.96
C SER A 173 -15.40 -5.77 -19.89
N ASN A 174 -14.92 -4.83 -19.10
CA ASN A 174 -15.73 -4.09 -18.14
C ASN A 174 -16.52 -2.99 -18.87
N GLN A 175 -17.85 -3.12 -18.89
CA GLN A 175 -18.76 -2.20 -19.57
C GLN A 175 -18.65 -0.73 -19.12
N ARG A 176 -18.31 -0.46 -17.86
CA ARG A 176 -18.15 0.91 -17.35
C ARG A 176 -16.88 1.56 -17.91
N LEU A 177 -15.80 0.80 -17.99
CA LEU A 177 -14.54 1.25 -18.60
C LEU A 177 -14.66 1.40 -20.12
N ALA A 178 -15.34 0.48 -20.78
CA ALA A 178 -15.61 0.58 -22.21
C ALA A 178 -16.36 1.88 -22.58
N LYS A 179 -17.41 2.24 -21.82
CA LYS A 179 -18.15 3.49 -22.01
C LYS A 179 -17.30 4.74 -21.77
N LEU A 180 -16.41 4.72 -20.78
CA LEU A 180 -15.50 5.84 -20.49
C LEU A 180 -14.52 6.06 -21.62
N VAL A 181 -13.97 4.99 -22.19
CA VAL A 181 -13.04 5.06 -23.33
C VAL A 181 -13.77 5.44 -24.63
N GLU A 182 -15.02 5.01 -24.83
CA GLU A 182 -15.83 5.46 -25.97
C GLU A 182 -16.07 6.97 -25.98
N THR A 183 -16.20 7.59 -24.80
CA THR A 183 -16.34 9.06 -24.68
C THR A 183 -15.05 9.80 -25.05
N ILE A 184 -13.91 9.12 -24.98
CA ILE A 184 -12.57 9.68 -25.30
C ILE A 184 -12.17 9.39 -26.75
N LYS A 185 -12.94 8.56 -27.51
CA LYS A 185 -12.63 8.23 -28.92
C LYS A 185 -12.51 9.51 -29.77
N PRO A 186 -11.39 9.67 -30.50
CA PRO A 186 -11.22 10.82 -31.34
C PRO A 186 -12.16 10.79 -32.55
N ASN A 187 -12.89 11.85 -32.74
CA ASN A 187 -13.47 12.15 -34.06
C ASN A 187 -12.34 12.67 -34.98
N ILE A 188 -11.73 11.76 -35.74
CA ILE A 188 -10.62 12.11 -36.61
C ILE A 188 -11.17 12.70 -37.93
N LYS A 189 -11.33 14.02 -37.96
CA LYS A 189 -11.28 14.78 -39.21
C LYS A 189 -10.04 15.66 -39.12
N ARG A 190 -9.03 15.34 -39.94
CA ARG A 190 -7.82 16.14 -40.03
C ARG A 190 -8.08 17.36 -40.92
N GLU A 191 -7.93 18.54 -40.34
CA GLU A 191 -7.53 19.74 -41.05
C GLU A 191 -6.24 20.25 -40.42
N LYS A 192 -5.23 20.43 -41.27
CA LYS A 192 -3.88 20.88 -40.95
C LYS A 192 -3.92 22.35 -40.53
N ARG A 193 -3.94 22.63 -39.24
CA ARG A 193 -3.51 23.90 -38.66
C ARG A 193 -3.02 23.62 -37.23
N VAL A 194 -1.77 24.02 -36.97
CA VAL A 194 -1.27 24.18 -35.60
C VAL A 194 -2.15 25.22 -34.94
N ASN A 195 -3.14 24.73 -34.20
CA ASN A 195 -3.95 25.56 -33.33
C ASN A 195 -3.50 25.30 -31.92
N ASP A 196 -3.15 26.34 -31.18
CA ASP A 196 -2.91 26.28 -29.70
C ASP A 196 -4.10 25.66 -28.94
N ASP A 197 -5.16 25.27 -29.63
CA ASP A 197 -6.39 24.70 -29.11
C ASP A 197 -6.54 23.20 -29.34
N GLU A 198 -5.56 22.49 -29.88
CA GLU A 198 -5.63 21.05 -30.13
C GLU A 198 -5.26 20.22 -28.91
N TRP A 199 -6.07 19.18 -28.65
CA TRP A 199 -5.81 18.20 -27.58
C TRP A 199 -5.04 17.01 -28.17
N PHE A 200 -3.84 16.75 -27.62
CA PHE A 200 -3.01 15.61 -27.95
C PHE A 200 -3.30 14.45 -27.00
N LYS A 201 -3.53 13.28 -27.55
CA LYS A 201 -3.92 12.07 -26.81
C LYS A 201 -2.74 11.14 -26.65
N TRP A 202 -2.69 10.45 -25.55
CA TRP A 202 -1.62 9.52 -25.23
C TRP A 202 -2.08 8.37 -24.34
N ASN A 203 -1.32 7.28 -24.34
CA ASN A 203 -1.53 6.12 -23.47
C ASN A 203 -0.22 5.52 -23.00
N GLU A 204 -0.28 4.73 -21.94
CA GLU A 204 0.83 3.90 -21.47
C GLU A 204 0.26 2.72 -20.69
N GLY A 205 0.77 1.50 -20.96
CA GLY A 205 0.51 0.30 -20.18
C GLY A 205 1.67 0.02 -19.23
N ARG A 206 1.38 -0.66 -18.12
CA ARG A 206 2.37 -1.06 -17.11
C ARG A 206 2.11 -2.47 -16.60
N ILE A 207 3.20 -3.20 -16.37
CA ILE A 207 3.23 -4.48 -15.65
C ILE A 207 4.42 -4.42 -14.68
N GLY A 208 4.20 -4.87 -13.44
CA GLY A 208 5.24 -4.92 -12.41
C GLY A 208 5.19 -6.21 -11.62
N ILE A 209 6.36 -6.68 -11.20
CA ILE A 209 6.56 -7.86 -10.35
C ILE A 209 7.57 -7.50 -9.28
N GLY A 210 7.25 -7.80 -8.04
CA GLY A 210 8.12 -7.50 -6.91
C GLY A 210 7.95 -8.44 -5.74
N THR A 211 8.78 -8.21 -4.74
CA THR A 211 8.73 -8.92 -3.47
C THR A 211 9.13 -8.00 -2.33
N THR A 212 8.49 -8.18 -1.18
CA THR A 212 8.90 -7.60 0.09
C THR A 212 9.37 -8.72 1.00
N ASN A 213 10.51 -8.52 1.66
CA ASN A 213 11.10 -9.51 2.55
C ASN A 213 10.31 -9.61 3.86
N ALA A 214 10.37 -10.78 4.50
CA ALA A 214 9.87 -10.95 5.85
C ALA A 214 10.64 -10.07 6.84
N LYS A 215 9.93 -9.56 7.85
CA LYS A 215 10.48 -8.81 8.97
C LYS A 215 10.11 -9.49 10.29
N SER A 216 10.65 -9.01 11.41
CA SER A 216 10.17 -9.41 12.73
C SER A 216 8.69 -9.02 12.87
N GLY A 217 7.82 -10.01 13.07
CA GLY A 217 6.38 -9.81 13.22
C GLY A 217 5.57 -9.73 11.93
N SER A 218 6.20 -9.73 10.73
CA SER A 218 5.50 -9.67 9.44
C SER A 218 6.05 -10.66 8.41
N LEU A 219 5.18 -11.19 7.57
CA LEU A 219 5.51 -12.16 6.53
C LEU A 219 6.01 -11.50 5.24
N SER A 220 6.75 -12.27 4.42
CA SER A 220 7.14 -11.83 3.09
C SER A 220 5.94 -11.75 2.14
N ARG A 221 6.05 -10.92 1.10
CA ARG A 221 4.96 -10.68 0.15
C ARG A 221 5.46 -10.69 -1.28
N ASN A 222 4.72 -11.34 -2.16
CA ASN A 222 4.90 -11.23 -3.60
C ASN A 222 3.88 -10.24 -4.16
N ILE A 223 4.34 -9.37 -5.05
CA ILE A 223 3.55 -8.25 -5.56
C ILE A 223 3.49 -8.36 -7.09
N HIS A 224 2.27 -8.36 -7.63
CA HIS A 224 2.02 -8.30 -9.06
C HIS A 224 1.14 -7.09 -9.34
N THR A 225 1.62 -6.19 -10.19
CA THR A 225 0.86 -5.00 -10.55
C THR A 225 0.63 -4.92 -12.05
N SER A 226 -0.52 -4.41 -12.45
CA SER A 226 -0.76 -4.03 -13.82
C SER A 226 -1.56 -2.75 -13.89
N GLY A 227 -1.46 -2.03 -14.99
CA GLY A 227 -2.21 -0.79 -15.12
C GLY A 227 -2.14 -0.22 -16.51
N PHE A 228 -3.08 0.67 -16.75
CA PHE A 228 -3.22 1.37 -18.01
C PHE A 228 -3.63 2.81 -17.76
N VAL A 229 -3.06 3.73 -18.50
CA VAL A 229 -3.39 5.15 -18.47
C VAL A 229 -3.72 5.67 -19.87
N VAL A 230 -4.74 6.49 -19.94
CA VAL A 230 -5.05 7.33 -21.10
C VAL A 230 -5.07 8.78 -20.65
N GLY A 231 -4.53 9.65 -21.47
CA GLY A 231 -4.53 11.08 -21.18
C GLY A 231 -4.69 11.93 -22.41
N ALA A 232 -5.01 13.17 -22.16
CA ALA A 232 -5.03 14.21 -23.16
C ALA A 232 -4.37 15.45 -22.60
N ASP A 233 -3.54 16.08 -23.42
CA ASP A 233 -2.85 17.32 -23.06
C ASP A 233 -2.97 18.37 -24.17
N LYS A 234 -2.84 19.61 -23.76
CA LYS A 234 -3.00 20.77 -24.63
C LYS A 234 -1.85 21.74 -24.38
N ARG A 235 -1.35 22.33 -25.44
CA ARG A 235 -0.35 23.39 -25.37
C ARG A 235 -1.02 24.74 -25.11
N LYS A 236 -0.36 25.57 -24.31
CA LYS A 236 -0.73 26.98 -24.11
C LYS A 236 0.52 27.84 -24.26
N GLY A 237 0.72 28.34 -25.48
CA GLY A 237 1.99 28.97 -25.89
C GLY A 237 3.15 27.95 -25.93
N ASP A 238 4.38 28.46 -25.94
CA ASP A 238 5.58 27.63 -26.13
C ASP A 238 6.06 26.92 -24.85
N ASP A 239 5.65 27.41 -23.68
CA ASP A 239 6.25 27.01 -22.40
C ASP A 239 5.31 26.28 -21.46
N ILE A 240 4.02 26.26 -21.73
CA ILE A 240 3.02 25.66 -20.83
C ILE A 240 2.29 24.53 -21.54
N MET A 241 2.21 23.39 -20.90
CA MET A 241 1.27 22.32 -21.26
C MET A 241 0.49 21.89 -20.02
N HIS A 242 -0.76 21.54 -20.23
CA HIS A 242 -1.64 21.00 -19.21
C HIS A 242 -2.51 19.89 -19.78
N GLY A 243 -2.97 18.99 -18.94
CA GLY A 243 -3.75 17.86 -19.39
C GLY A 243 -4.45 17.13 -18.24
N TYR A 244 -5.17 16.10 -18.66
CA TYR A 244 -5.89 15.18 -17.81
C TYR A 244 -5.49 13.75 -18.15
N ALA A 245 -5.47 12.89 -17.15
CA ALA A 245 -5.21 11.47 -17.32
C ALA A 245 -6.20 10.65 -16.48
N PHE A 246 -6.77 9.63 -17.10
CA PHE A 246 -7.53 8.59 -16.42
C PHE A 246 -6.66 7.33 -16.33
N GLN A 247 -6.64 6.68 -15.17
CA GLN A 247 -5.84 5.50 -14.95
C GLN A 247 -6.69 4.41 -14.31
N PHE A 248 -6.42 3.19 -14.74
CA PHE A 248 -6.90 1.97 -14.13
C PHE A 248 -5.71 1.11 -13.74
N GLY A 249 -5.74 0.51 -12.55
CA GLY A 249 -4.70 -0.38 -12.08
C GLY A 249 -5.28 -1.56 -11.31
N THR A 250 -4.54 -2.67 -11.31
CA THR A 250 -4.77 -3.81 -10.43
C THR A 250 -3.49 -4.16 -9.71
N GLU A 251 -3.63 -4.61 -8.48
CA GLU A 251 -2.52 -5.11 -7.69
C GLU A 251 -2.95 -6.37 -6.94
N ASN A 252 -2.15 -7.43 -7.06
CA ASN A 252 -2.28 -8.65 -6.30
C ASN A 252 -1.06 -8.81 -5.40
N ILE A 253 -1.30 -8.97 -4.11
CA ILE A 253 -0.27 -9.19 -3.09
C ILE A 253 -0.55 -10.52 -2.43
N ASP A 254 0.37 -11.47 -2.60
CA ASP A 254 0.32 -12.78 -1.97
C ASP A 254 1.27 -12.80 -0.76
N ILE A 255 0.78 -13.10 0.42
CA ILE A 255 1.55 -13.20 1.66
C ILE A 255 2.08 -14.62 1.79
N ILE A 256 3.40 -14.76 1.91
CA ILE A 256 4.09 -16.05 1.87
C ILE A 256 4.68 -16.40 3.26
N PRO A 257 4.52 -17.63 3.77
CA PRO A 257 3.99 -18.84 3.09
C PRO A 257 2.47 -19.06 3.25
N SER A 258 1.74 -18.08 3.78
CA SER A 258 0.31 -18.22 4.01
C SER A 258 -0.52 -18.11 2.73
N ARG A 259 -1.82 -18.42 2.83
CA ARG A 259 -2.80 -18.18 1.76
C ARG A 259 -3.47 -16.80 1.88
N SER A 260 -2.91 -15.95 2.72
CA SER A 260 -3.36 -14.57 2.91
C SER A 260 -2.95 -13.71 1.73
N GLY A 261 -3.69 -12.63 1.49
CA GLY A 261 -3.35 -11.72 0.40
C GLY A 261 -4.36 -10.60 0.21
N ILE A 262 -4.04 -9.74 -0.74
CA ILE A 262 -4.85 -8.58 -1.11
C ILE A 262 -4.99 -8.55 -2.63
N PHE A 263 -6.21 -8.28 -3.09
CA PHE A 263 -6.46 -7.91 -4.48
C PHE A 263 -7.09 -6.52 -4.53
N ALA A 264 -6.43 -5.60 -5.21
CA ALA A 264 -6.90 -4.22 -5.33
C ALA A 264 -7.16 -3.83 -6.78
N LYS A 265 -8.22 -3.05 -6.99
CA LYS A 265 -8.52 -2.32 -8.24
C LYS A 265 -8.50 -0.84 -7.93
N THR A 266 -7.86 -0.07 -8.77
CA THR A 266 -7.74 1.38 -8.60
C THR A 266 -8.24 2.12 -9.85
N TYR A 267 -8.98 3.18 -9.62
CA TYR A 267 -9.49 4.09 -10.66
C TYR A 267 -9.06 5.50 -10.28
N SER A 268 -8.35 6.17 -11.14
CA SER A 268 -7.79 7.48 -10.81
C SER A 268 -8.01 8.51 -11.91
N LEU A 269 -8.24 9.73 -11.49
CA LEU A 269 -8.31 10.89 -12.36
C LEU A 269 -7.29 11.91 -11.91
N SER A 270 -6.44 12.35 -12.81
CA SER A 270 -5.40 13.34 -12.58
C SER A 270 -5.55 14.52 -13.52
N MET A 271 -5.28 15.71 -13.00
CA MET A 271 -4.92 16.87 -13.78
C MET A 271 -3.43 17.16 -13.63
N TYR A 272 -2.78 17.60 -14.69
CA TYR A 272 -1.36 17.89 -14.65
C TYR A 272 -0.98 19.07 -15.50
N GLY A 273 0.18 19.62 -15.20
CA GLY A 273 0.75 20.70 -15.98
C GLY A 273 2.27 20.73 -15.87
N THR A 274 2.88 21.31 -16.90
CA THR A 274 4.30 21.63 -16.93
C THR A 274 4.51 23.04 -17.42
N LYS A 275 5.50 23.72 -16.85
CA LYS A 275 5.95 25.03 -17.30
C LYS A 275 7.46 25.03 -17.47
N LEU A 276 7.94 25.50 -18.61
CA LEU A 276 9.35 25.82 -18.84
C LEU A 276 9.63 27.26 -18.43
N ILE A 277 10.72 27.47 -17.71
CA ILE A 277 11.17 28.78 -17.24
C ILE A 277 12.56 28.99 -17.83
N GLU A 278 12.73 30.10 -18.57
CA GLU A 278 14.02 30.47 -19.22
C GLU A 278 14.63 29.35 -20.06
N SER A 279 13.81 28.52 -20.69
CA SER A 279 14.19 27.38 -21.55
C SER A 279 15.00 26.27 -20.87
N HIS A 280 15.39 26.42 -19.60
CA HIS A 280 16.27 25.49 -18.89
C HIS A 280 15.65 24.91 -17.64
N TYR A 281 14.87 25.67 -16.88
CA TYR A 281 14.20 25.17 -15.69
C TYR A 281 12.81 24.70 -16.03
N PHE A 282 12.33 23.71 -15.31
CA PHE A 282 10.95 23.22 -15.46
C PHE A 282 10.29 23.00 -14.11
N THR A 283 9.00 23.23 -14.11
CA THR A 283 8.11 22.87 -13.01
C THR A 283 7.02 21.98 -13.54
N ASN A 284 6.78 20.83 -12.87
CA ASN A 284 5.66 19.96 -13.16
C ASN A 284 4.78 19.90 -11.91
N ALA A 285 3.49 19.89 -12.09
CA ALA A 285 2.51 19.70 -11.04
C ALA A 285 1.48 18.65 -11.48
N ILE A 286 1.09 17.78 -10.55
CA ILE A 286 0.02 16.80 -10.72
C ILE A 286 -0.87 16.89 -9.50
N LEU A 287 -2.17 16.84 -9.71
CA LEU A 287 -3.17 16.71 -8.66
C LEU A 287 -4.16 15.63 -9.11
N GLY A 288 -4.52 14.73 -8.24
CA GLY A 288 -5.43 13.65 -8.60
C GLY A 288 -6.20 13.09 -7.43
N ILE A 289 -7.21 12.30 -7.81
CA ILE A 289 -8.04 11.53 -6.90
C ILE A 289 -8.06 10.08 -7.37
N SER A 290 -8.16 9.14 -6.42
CA SER A 290 -8.29 7.72 -6.71
C SER A 290 -9.42 7.12 -5.89
N HIS A 291 -10.08 6.14 -6.49
CA HIS A 291 -10.94 5.19 -5.80
C HIS A 291 -10.25 3.82 -5.81
N ILE A 292 -10.29 3.13 -4.68
CA ILE A 292 -9.62 1.85 -4.45
C ILE A 292 -10.67 0.85 -4.00
N ASP A 293 -10.90 -0.21 -4.78
CA ASP A 293 -11.66 -1.38 -4.36
C ASP A 293 -10.65 -2.43 -3.87
N LEU A 294 -10.79 -2.93 -2.68
CA LEU A 294 -9.82 -3.79 -2.03
C LEU A 294 -10.50 -5.03 -1.44
N ASP A 295 -10.13 -6.20 -1.94
CA ASP A 295 -10.52 -7.50 -1.42
C ASP A 295 -9.35 -8.08 -0.63
N THR A 296 -9.62 -8.59 0.57
CA THR A 296 -8.63 -9.19 1.47
C THR A 296 -8.95 -10.65 1.73
N LYS A 297 -7.91 -11.44 1.93
CA LYS A 297 -7.97 -12.83 2.40
C LYS A 297 -6.98 -13.00 3.52
N ARG A 298 -7.41 -13.57 4.64
CA ARG A 298 -6.55 -13.92 5.76
C ARG A 298 -6.70 -15.40 6.11
N GLU A 299 -5.58 -16.10 6.15
CA GLU A 299 -5.53 -17.45 6.65
C GLU A 299 -5.45 -17.45 8.18
N GLU A 300 -6.39 -18.13 8.83
CA GLU A 300 -6.45 -18.31 10.26
C GLU A 300 -6.77 -19.77 10.59
N LYS A 301 -5.85 -20.49 11.24
CA LYS A 301 -6.06 -21.89 11.70
C LYS A 301 -6.64 -22.86 10.67
N ASN A 302 -6.22 -22.82 9.43
CA ASN A 302 -6.74 -23.56 8.27
C ASN A 302 -8.03 -23.03 7.61
N ASN A 303 -8.61 -21.97 8.12
CA ASN A 303 -9.73 -21.26 7.50
C ASN A 303 -9.22 -20.09 6.68
N ILE A 304 -10.01 -19.68 5.69
CA ILE A 304 -9.80 -18.43 4.97
C ILE A 304 -10.92 -17.46 5.36
N LEU A 305 -10.53 -16.31 5.86
CA LEU A 305 -11.41 -15.21 6.17
C LEU A 305 -11.28 -14.19 5.03
N GLU A 306 -12.40 -13.79 4.46
CA GLU A 306 -12.43 -12.86 3.34
C GLU A 306 -13.12 -11.57 3.78
N GLY A 307 -12.69 -10.44 3.23
CA GLY A 307 -13.33 -9.16 3.47
C GLY A 307 -13.10 -8.22 2.30
N SER A 308 -13.95 -7.22 2.16
CA SER A 308 -13.82 -6.21 1.13
C SER A 308 -14.07 -4.82 1.70
N ARG A 309 -13.30 -3.86 1.23
CA ARG A 309 -13.43 -2.45 1.61
C ARG A 309 -13.13 -1.52 0.46
N ASN A 310 -13.71 -0.34 0.51
CA ASN A 310 -13.41 0.73 -0.41
C ASN A 310 -12.44 1.73 0.22
N GLY A 311 -11.73 2.43 -0.62
CA GLY A 311 -10.88 3.54 -0.21
C GLY A 311 -10.94 4.69 -1.19
N ASN A 312 -10.69 5.89 -0.68
CA ASN A 312 -10.57 7.09 -1.49
C ASN A 312 -9.26 7.77 -1.17
N GLN A 313 -8.58 8.26 -2.21
CA GLN A 313 -7.30 8.91 -2.09
C GLN A 313 -7.30 10.24 -2.83
N ILE A 314 -6.74 11.27 -2.21
CA ILE A 314 -6.32 12.50 -2.89
C ILE A 314 -4.80 12.57 -2.87
N TYR A 315 -4.19 12.98 -3.96
CA TYR A 315 -2.73 13.09 -4.05
C TYR A 315 -2.30 14.26 -4.90
N GLY A 316 -1.08 14.72 -4.63
CA GLY A 316 -0.43 15.77 -5.38
C GLY A 316 1.07 15.53 -5.52
N THR A 317 1.62 15.98 -6.66
CA THR A 317 3.05 15.91 -6.94
C THR A 317 3.54 17.25 -7.46
N ILE A 318 4.67 17.70 -6.96
CA ILE A 318 5.44 18.82 -7.50
C ILE A 318 6.83 18.33 -7.84
N ASN A 319 7.30 18.64 -9.05
CA ASN A 319 8.64 18.30 -9.51
C ASN A 319 9.31 19.54 -10.12
N LEU A 320 10.45 19.91 -9.59
CA LEU A 320 11.28 21.03 -10.02
C LEU A 320 12.59 20.50 -10.57
N GLY A 321 13.05 21.01 -11.70
CA GLY A 321 14.31 20.56 -12.26
C GLY A 321 14.93 21.53 -13.24
N LYS A 322 16.15 21.19 -13.64
CA LYS A 322 16.92 21.95 -14.63
C LYS A 322 17.34 21.03 -15.77
N ARG A 323 17.16 21.47 -17.01
CA ARG A 323 17.65 20.78 -18.18
C ARG A 323 19.04 21.32 -18.53
N ILE A 324 20.02 20.46 -18.61
CA ILE A 324 21.40 20.74 -19.00
C ILE A 324 21.65 19.98 -20.31
N ASN A 325 21.79 20.72 -21.39
CA ASN A 325 22.06 20.16 -22.71
C ASN A 325 23.56 20.17 -22.97
N THR A 326 24.10 19.02 -23.36
CA THR A 326 25.45 18.88 -23.89
C THR A 326 25.36 18.34 -25.32
N ASP A 327 26.49 18.32 -26.05
CA ASP A 327 26.51 17.86 -27.43
C ASP A 327 26.03 16.40 -27.60
N ASN A 328 26.23 15.57 -26.58
CA ASN A 328 25.93 14.14 -26.65
C ASN A 328 24.78 13.67 -25.74
N TYR A 329 24.47 14.40 -24.68
CA TYR A 329 23.52 13.99 -23.65
C TYR A 329 22.74 15.18 -23.09
N ASN A 330 21.53 14.92 -22.66
CA ASN A 330 20.77 15.86 -21.84
C ASN A 330 20.65 15.31 -20.43
N PHE A 331 20.99 16.11 -19.46
CA PHE A 331 20.84 15.81 -18.04
C PHE A 331 19.71 16.64 -17.46
N SER A 332 18.91 16.03 -16.62
CA SER A 332 17.84 16.75 -15.92
C SER A 332 17.85 16.39 -14.42
N PRO A 333 18.73 17.01 -13.63
CA PRO A 333 18.59 16.94 -12.18
C PRO A 333 17.25 17.55 -11.75
N ASN A 334 16.62 16.88 -10.79
CA ASN A 334 15.31 17.32 -10.31
C ASN A 334 15.06 16.93 -8.85
N ILE A 335 14.14 17.66 -8.23
CA ILE A 335 13.62 17.35 -6.90
C ILE A 335 12.11 17.21 -7.03
N LYS A 336 11.56 16.15 -6.47
CA LYS A 336 10.13 15.84 -6.53
C LYS A 336 9.58 15.59 -5.13
N PHE A 337 8.37 16.04 -4.87
CA PHE A 337 7.59 15.75 -3.68
C PHE A 337 6.27 15.14 -4.09
N ASP A 338 5.96 13.98 -3.55
CA ASP A 338 4.67 13.31 -3.67
C ASP A 338 3.99 13.36 -2.30
N LEU A 339 2.76 13.84 -2.24
CA LEU A 339 1.94 13.88 -1.04
C LEU A 339 0.61 13.20 -1.32
N GLY A 340 0.07 12.52 -0.33
CA GLY A 340 -1.22 11.87 -0.44
C GLY A 340 -1.92 11.66 0.89
N TYR A 341 -3.23 11.58 0.80
CA TYR A 341 -4.10 11.19 1.90
C TYR A 341 -5.05 10.12 1.40
N THR A 342 -5.01 8.96 2.02
CA THR A 342 -5.86 7.81 1.71
C THR A 342 -6.71 7.50 2.92
N ARG A 343 -8.01 7.29 2.68
CA ARG A 343 -8.95 6.81 3.68
C ARG A 343 -9.56 5.51 3.19
N LEU A 344 -9.32 4.44 3.92
CA LEU A 344 -9.93 3.14 3.72
C LEU A 344 -11.13 2.99 4.65
N ASP A 345 -12.24 2.47 4.13
CA ASP A 345 -13.46 2.29 4.91
C ASP A 345 -13.35 1.10 5.86
N GLU A 346 -14.22 1.04 6.85
CA GLU A 346 -14.36 -0.10 7.77
C GLU A 346 -14.83 -1.34 7.01
N TYR A 347 -14.40 -2.54 7.43
CA TYR A 347 -14.89 -3.80 6.90
C TYR A 347 -14.84 -4.92 7.94
N GLU A 348 -15.65 -5.92 7.73
CA GLU A 348 -15.72 -7.16 8.51
C GLU A 348 -15.18 -8.32 7.67
N GLU A 349 -14.54 -9.25 8.35
CA GLU A 349 -14.16 -10.52 7.75
C GLU A 349 -15.31 -11.53 7.84
N GLU A 350 -15.50 -12.30 6.78
CA GLU A 350 -16.49 -13.37 6.68
C GLU A 350 -15.80 -14.69 6.33
N ASN A 351 -16.36 -15.80 6.79
CA ASN A 351 -15.93 -17.14 6.38
C ASN A 351 -17.00 -17.74 5.45
N GLU A 352 -16.58 -18.48 4.44
CA GLU A 352 -17.43 -19.23 3.53
C GLU A 352 -18.41 -20.18 4.25
N PHE A 353 -18.11 -20.62 5.47
CA PHE A 353 -18.89 -21.57 6.28
C PHE A 353 -19.65 -20.97 7.47
N GLY A 354 -19.66 -19.65 7.65
CA GLY A 354 -20.62 -18.91 8.48
C GLY A 354 -20.42 -18.96 10.01
N THR A 355 -19.33 -19.53 10.55
CA THR A 355 -19.02 -19.50 11.99
C THR A 355 -17.59 -19.07 12.23
N THR A 356 -17.38 -17.88 12.77
CA THR A 356 -16.04 -17.38 12.95
C THR A 356 -15.87 -16.67 14.27
N THR A 357 -15.31 -17.41 15.22
CA THR A 357 -14.79 -16.81 16.46
C THR A 357 -13.55 -15.97 16.21
N ASP A 358 -12.88 -16.16 15.07
CA ASP A 358 -11.59 -15.56 14.73
C ASP A 358 -11.68 -14.43 13.69
N ALA A 359 -12.90 -14.09 13.24
CA ALA A 359 -13.13 -12.98 12.30
C ALA A 359 -12.94 -11.63 12.98
N LEU A 360 -12.28 -10.72 12.26
CA LEU A 360 -11.97 -9.38 12.70
C LEU A 360 -12.85 -8.34 12.00
N LEU A 361 -13.18 -7.27 12.73
CA LEU A 361 -13.64 -6.03 12.15
C LEU A 361 -12.49 -5.04 12.17
N PHE A 362 -12.13 -4.57 10.98
CA PHE A 362 -11.13 -3.51 10.80
C PHE A 362 -11.81 -2.16 10.68
N LYS A 363 -11.40 -1.23 11.52
CA LYS A 363 -11.90 0.15 11.50
C LYS A 363 -11.42 0.91 10.26
N LYS A 364 -12.00 2.08 10.07
CA LYS A 364 -11.50 3.04 9.07
C LYS A 364 -10.02 3.29 9.32
N HIS A 365 -9.23 3.29 8.24
CA HIS A 365 -7.80 3.51 8.32
C HIS A 365 -7.40 4.71 7.46
N GLU A 366 -6.77 5.69 8.08
CA GLU A 366 -6.30 6.91 7.43
C GLU A 366 -4.78 6.86 7.28
N ILE A 367 -4.31 7.02 6.04
CA ILE A 367 -2.90 6.89 5.68
C ILE A 367 -2.46 8.18 5.01
N VAL A 368 -1.48 8.84 5.60
CA VAL A 368 -0.81 9.99 5.00
C VAL A 368 0.47 9.54 4.35
N THR A 369 0.70 9.94 3.11
CA THR A 369 1.91 9.62 2.36
C THR A 369 2.72 10.88 2.08
N GLY A 370 4.02 10.82 2.34
CA GLY A 370 4.97 11.88 2.02
C GLY A 370 6.27 11.31 1.48
N LEU A 371 6.60 11.57 0.20
CA LEU A 371 7.84 11.11 -0.44
C LEU A 371 8.61 12.29 -0.99
N GLY A 372 9.88 12.37 -0.64
CA GLY A 372 10.85 13.31 -1.22
C GLY A 372 11.80 12.57 -2.16
N THR A 373 12.02 13.08 -3.37
CA THR A 373 12.88 12.44 -4.36
C THR A 373 13.92 13.42 -4.87
N VAL A 374 15.19 12.99 -4.90
CA VAL A 374 16.25 13.64 -5.65
C VAL A 374 16.57 12.75 -6.83
N GLY A 375 16.44 13.28 -8.04
CA GLY A 375 16.53 12.50 -9.26
C GLY A 375 17.47 13.08 -10.31
N LEU A 376 18.02 12.19 -11.13
CA LEU A 376 18.74 12.50 -12.34
C LEU A 376 18.12 11.74 -13.50
N LEU A 377 17.61 12.48 -14.48
CA LEU A 377 17.12 11.93 -15.73
C LEU A 377 18.16 12.18 -16.83
N LEU A 378 18.39 11.16 -17.65
CA LEU A 378 19.34 11.17 -18.75
C LEU A 378 18.58 10.95 -20.05
N ASP A 379 18.97 11.66 -21.09
CA ASP A 379 18.44 11.47 -22.44
C ASP A 379 19.58 11.55 -23.46
N LYS A 380 19.57 10.61 -24.43
CA LYS A 380 20.47 10.63 -25.58
C LYS A 380 19.67 10.35 -26.85
N THR A 381 19.70 11.28 -27.78
CA THR A 381 19.08 11.12 -29.09
C THR A 381 20.11 10.62 -30.10
N ILE A 382 19.79 9.52 -30.80
CA ILE A 382 20.60 8.95 -31.88
C ILE A 382 19.84 9.14 -33.19
N ARG A 383 20.43 9.89 -34.11
CA ARG A 383 19.87 10.21 -35.43
C ARG A 383 20.68 9.60 -36.58
N GLN A 384 21.29 8.42 -36.34
CA GLN A 384 22.16 7.76 -37.32
C GLN A 384 21.37 7.03 -38.43
N TYR A 385 20.05 6.92 -38.28
CA TYR A 385 19.18 6.21 -39.20
C TYR A 385 18.35 7.22 -40.00
N GLU A 386 18.22 6.99 -41.28
CA GLU A 386 17.40 7.85 -42.14
C GLU A 386 15.90 7.69 -41.89
N ASP A 387 15.46 6.49 -41.47
CA ASP A 387 14.06 6.09 -41.30
C ASP A 387 13.50 6.24 -39.87
N ARG A 388 14.35 6.57 -38.91
CA ARG A 388 13.93 6.60 -37.47
C ARG A 388 14.84 7.44 -36.58
N ILE A 389 14.26 7.92 -35.50
CA ILE A 389 14.93 8.60 -34.39
C ILE A 389 14.83 7.70 -33.17
N ILE A 390 15.94 7.44 -32.53
CA ILE A 390 15.98 6.64 -31.29
C ILE A 390 16.44 7.55 -30.14
N ASN A 391 15.65 7.62 -29.08
CA ASN A 391 16.01 8.28 -27.84
C ASN A 391 16.22 7.22 -26.75
N HIS A 392 17.40 7.20 -26.16
CA HIS A 392 17.68 6.44 -24.97
C HIS A 392 17.41 7.29 -23.73
N THR A 393 16.78 6.71 -22.74
CA THR A 393 16.45 7.42 -21.50
C THR A 393 17.00 6.64 -20.31
N GLY A 394 17.57 7.36 -19.37
CA GLY A 394 18.01 6.83 -18.07
C GLY A 394 17.32 7.57 -16.92
N ARG A 395 17.15 6.88 -15.82
CA ARG A 395 16.60 7.43 -14.57
C ARG A 395 17.39 6.88 -13.40
N PHE A 396 17.77 7.77 -12.51
CA PHE A 396 18.29 7.43 -11.20
C PHE A 396 17.61 8.34 -10.18
N GLU A 397 16.97 7.78 -9.17
CA GLU A 397 16.26 8.52 -8.13
C GLU A 397 16.62 7.94 -6.76
N TYR A 398 16.90 8.82 -5.82
CA TYR A 398 16.96 8.53 -4.40
C TYR A 398 15.69 9.10 -3.75
N ILE A 399 14.94 8.25 -3.06
CA ILE A 399 13.61 8.56 -2.54
C ILE A 399 13.65 8.39 -1.03
N ILE A 400 13.26 9.43 -0.31
CA ILE A 400 13.11 9.45 1.14
C ILE A 400 11.61 9.39 1.43
N ASP A 401 11.21 8.41 2.22
CA ASP A 401 9.87 8.32 2.78
C ASP A 401 9.83 9.06 4.12
N PHE A 402 9.01 10.11 4.20
CA PHE A 402 8.76 10.88 5.42
C PHE A 402 7.28 10.81 5.83
N SER A 403 6.59 9.77 5.38
CA SER A 403 5.21 9.51 5.79
C SER A 403 5.13 9.38 7.31
N PRO A 404 4.14 9.97 7.98
CA PRO A 404 3.94 9.72 9.40
C PRO A 404 3.46 8.29 9.62
N THR A 405 3.60 7.80 10.83
CA THR A 405 3.02 6.53 11.27
C THR A 405 1.50 6.54 11.08
N SER A 406 0.94 5.38 10.84
CA SER A 406 -0.51 5.20 10.75
C SER A 406 -0.97 4.07 11.68
N ASP A 407 -2.07 4.29 12.39
CA ASP A 407 -2.65 3.33 13.32
C ASP A 407 -3.82 2.62 12.64
N ALA A 408 -3.78 1.30 12.65
CA ALA A 408 -4.87 0.45 12.19
C ALA A 408 -5.53 -0.23 13.40
N ASP A 409 -6.77 0.14 13.66
CA ASP A 409 -7.55 -0.38 14.78
C ASP A 409 -8.49 -1.48 14.30
N PHE A 410 -8.62 -2.54 15.10
CA PHE A 410 -9.51 -3.66 14.80
C PHE A 410 -9.85 -4.44 16.08
N TYR A 411 -10.87 -5.28 16.00
CA TYR A 411 -11.28 -6.16 17.09
C TYR A 411 -11.92 -7.44 16.55
N TYR A 412 -12.00 -8.48 17.37
CA TYR A 412 -12.77 -9.67 17.02
C TYR A 412 -14.27 -9.37 17.01
N LEU A 413 -14.98 -9.83 15.99
CA LEU A 413 -16.44 -9.61 15.86
C LEU A 413 -17.24 -10.09 17.07
N ASN A 414 -16.75 -11.12 17.75
CA ASN A 414 -17.37 -11.69 18.94
C ASN A 414 -16.91 -11.05 20.27
N ASP A 415 -15.89 -10.15 20.23
CA ASP A 415 -15.43 -9.37 21.38
C ASP A 415 -15.13 -7.91 21.01
N PRO A 416 -16.17 -7.08 20.76
CA PRO A 416 -16.00 -5.68 20.44
C PRO A 416 -15.42 -4.83 21.58
N SER A 417 -15.30 -5.41 22.78
CA SER A 417 -14.78 -4.70 23.95
C SER A 417 -13.25 -4.64 23.97
N THR A 418 -12.57 -5.57 23.27
CA THR A 418 -11.11 -5.65 23.20
C THR A 418 -10.61 -5.11 21.88
N MET A 419 -10.16 -3.84 21.88
CA MET A 419 -9.58 -3.18 20.71
C MET A 419 -8.10 -3.48 20.59
N PHE A 420 -7.68 -3.90 19.41
CA PHE A 420 -6.26 -4.02 19.02
C PHE A 420 -5.89 -2.85 18.12
N SER A 421 -4.64 -2.45 18.18
CA SER A 421 -4.08 -1.43 17.31
C SER A 421 -2.70 -1.85 16.84
N ILE A 422 -2.44 -1.72 15.55
CA ILE A 422 -1.10 -1.87 14.96
C ILE A 422 -0.66 -0.51 14.46
N ASN A 423 0.45 -0.04 15.03
CA ASN A 423 1.12 1.16 14.54
C ASN A 423 2.09 0.77 13.43
N ILE A 424 1.85 1.26 12.23
CA ILE A 424 2.72 1.06 11.07
C ILE A 424 3.69 2.23 11.00
N ASP A 425 4.94 1.95 11.36
CA ASP A 425 6.07 2.85 11.17
C ASP A 425 6.87 2.42 9.94
N GLU A 426 7.27 3.38 9.13
CA GLU A 426 8.07 3.12 7.94
C GLU A 426 9.52 2.84 8.30
N GLU A 427 9.92 1.56 8.22
CA GLU A 427 11.33 1.19 8.40
C GLU A 427 12.20 1.49 7.19
N ALA A 428 11.60 1.61 6.01
CA ALA A 428 12.31 1.86 4.76
C ALA A 428 12.28 3.34 4.36
N TYR A 429 12.94 4.18 5.16
CA TYR A 429 13.05 5.61 4.87
C TYR A 429 13.79 5.90 3.56
N GLU A 430 14.63 4.98 3.10
CA GLU A 430 15.51 5.19 1.95
C GLU A 430 15.21 4.18 0.84
N ASN A 431 15.00 4.69 -0.36
CA ASN A 431 14.65 3.88 -1.52
C ASN A 431 15.40 4.39 -2.75
N PHE A 432 15.67 3.51 -3.69
CA PHE A 432 16.26 3.84 -4.98
C PHE A 432 15.35 3.40 -6.12
N ARG A 433 15.30 4.23 -7.17
CA ARG A 433 14.72 3.83 -8.45
C ARG A 433 15.76 4.00 -9.53
N ILE A 434 15.99 2.93 -10.28
CA ILE A 434 16.85 2.91 -11.45
C ILE A 434 15.99 2.49 -12.63
N GLY A 435 16.09 3.23 -13.73
CA GLY A 435 15.34 2.95 -14.93
C GLY A 435 16.16 3.16 -16.19
N TYR A 436 15.83 2.37 -17.21
CA TYR A 436 16.32 2.54 -18.55
C TYR A 436 15.17 2.35 -19.54
N GLY A 437 15.18 3.16 -20.58
CA GLY A 437 14.17 3.06 -21.62
C GLY A 437 14.66 3.56 -22.97
N PHE A 438 13.85 3.29 -23.96
CA PHE A 438 14.03 3.82 -25.31
C PHE A 438 12.70 4.28 -25.89
N ASP A 439 12.80 5.22 -26.79
CA ASP A 439 11.70 5.79 -27.54
C ASP A 439 12.14 5.81 -29.01
N VAL A 440 11.48 5.05 -29.85
CA VAL A 440 11.75 4.94 -31.27
C VAL A 440 10.60 5.58 -32.02
N THR A 441 10.89 6.60 -32.82
CA THR A 441 9.93 7.24 -33.71
C THR A 441 10.37 7.00 -35.16
N TYR A 442 9.52 6.33 -35.93
CA TYR A 442 9.73 6.03 -37.33
C TYR A 442 9.16 7.14 -38.23
N GLU A 443 9.77 7.37 -39.41
CA GLU A 443 9.22 8.28 -40.42
C GLU A 443 7.83 7.86 -40.90
N THR A 444 7.53 6.58 -40.83
CA THR A 444 6.19 6.02 -41.09
C THR A 444 5.11 6.49 -40.10
N GLY A 445 5.49 7.23 -39.07
CA GLY A 445 4.58 7.75 -38.04
C GLY A 445 4.38 6.81 -36.83
N TRP A 446 4.96 5.61 -36.82
CA TRP A 446 4.95 4.75 -35.64
C TRP A 446 5.88 5.25 -34.58
N SER A 447 5.43 5.18 -33.33
CA SER A 447 6.29 5.40 -32.15
C SER A 447 6.13 4.25 -31.15
N ILE A 448 7.24 3.79 -30.60
CA ILE A 448 7.29 2.75 -29.58
C ILE A 448 8.13 3.28 -28.42
N ILE A 449 7.54 3.34 -27.24
CA ILE A 449 8.23 3.74 -26.01
C ILE A 449 8.23 2.54 -25.07
N ALA A 450 9.40 2.09 -24.67
CA ALA A 450 9.54 1.03 -23.66
C ALA A 450 10.48 1.49 -22.55
N ASN A 451 10.10 1.27 -21.31
CA ASN A 451 10.91 1.57 -20.15
C ASN A 451 10.87 0.37 -19.20
N PHE A 452 12.02 0.06 -18.65
CA PHE A 452 12.20 -0.84 -17.52
C PHE A 452 12.64 -0.01 -16.32
N GLU A 453 11.99 -0.18 -15.18
CA GLU A 453 12.34 0.48 -13.93
C GLU A 453 12.41 -0.56 -12.80
N ARG A 454 13.40 -0.42 -11.93
CA ARG A 454 13.49 -1.15 -10.69
C ARG A 454 13.42 -0.16 -9.54
N PHE A 455 12.40 -0.32 -8.72
CA PHE A 455 12.30 0.31 -7.41
C PHE A 455 12.87 -0.66 -6.37
N HIS A 456 13.79 -0.19 -5.56
CA HIS A 456 14.44 -0.97 -4.51
C HIS A 456 14.30 -0.23 -3.18
N ALA A 457 13.52 -0.82 -2.26
CA ALA A 457 13.42 -0.38 -0.88
C ALA A 457 14.54 -1.03 -0.08
N ILE A 458 15.42 -0.22 0.51
CA ILE A 458 16.53 -0.73 1.32
C ILE A 458 15.94 -1.49 2.50
N SER A 459 16.43 -2.71 2.73
CA SER A 459 15.97 -3.65 3.76
C SER A 459 14.58 -4.25 3.60
N SER A 460 13.70 -3.78 2.69
CA SER A 460 12.35 -4.29 2.59
C SER A 460 12.02 -5.08 1.32
N GLY A 461 12.64 -4.78 0.17
CA GLY A 461 12.37 -5.53 -1.06
C GLY A 461 12.52 -4.72 -2.34
N TYR A 462 11.92 -5.21 -3.43
CA TYR A 462 11.99 -4.53 -4.72
C TYR A 462 10.76 -4.81 -5.60
N ILE A 463 10.54 -3.91 -6.58
CA ILE A 463 9.57 -4.10 -7.66
C ILE A 463 10.26 -3.78 -8.99
N ASN A 464 10.14 -4.68 -9.96
CA ASN A 464 10.54 -4.44 -11.35
C ASN A 464 9.30 -4.14 -12.17
N GLU A 465 9.35 -3.07 -12.96
CA GLU A 465 8.21 -2.61 -13.74
C GLU A 465 8.61 -2.41 -15.20
N ILE A 466 7.73 -2.80 -16.11
CA ILE A 466 7.85 -2.54 -17.53
C ILE A 466 6.69 -1.63 -17.94
N TYR A 467 7.02 -0.59 -18.65
CA TYR A 467 6.06 0.37 -19.21
C TYR A 467 6.17 0.35 -20.73
N LEU A 468 5.04 0.21 -21.40
CA LEU A 468 4.96 0.17 -22.85
C LEU A 468 3.91 1.16 -23.35
N SER A 469 4.31 1.95 -24.34
CA SER A 469 3.38 2.80 -25.11
C SER A 469 3.67 2.62 -26.58
N VAL A 470 2.62 2.45 -27.38
CA VAL A 470 2.69 2.37 -28.83
C VAL A 470 1.77 3.44 -29.40
N GLY A 471 2.29 4.23 -30.31
CA GLY A 471 1.55 5.28 -30.99
C GLY A 471 1.77 5.23 -32.49
N TYR A 472 0.84 5.82 -33.22
CA TYR A 472 0.95 6.01 -34.67
C TYR A 472 0.42 7.39 -35.06
N VAL A 473 1.24 8.16 -35.74
CA VAL A 473 0.88 9.45 -36.31
C VAL A 473 1.09 9.34 -37.82
N PRO A 474 0.02 9.16 -38.63
CA PRO A 474 0.19 9.02 -40.06
C PRO A 474 0.84 10.27 -40.67
N THR A 475 1.93 10.08 -41.42
CA THR A 475 2.50 11.14 -42.27
C THR A 475 1.77 11.22 -43.60
N GLU A 476 1.68 12.40 -44.19
CA GLU A 476 0.86 12.65 -45.42
C GLU A 476 1.28 11.81 -46.64
N ASP A 477 2.50 11.26 -46.67
CA ASP A 477 3.09 10.60 -47.84
C ASP A 477 2.93 9.06 -47.85
N ILE A 478 2.35 8.44 -46.85
CA ILE A 478 2.26 6.98 -46.80
C ILE A 478 0.81 6.50 -46.82
N LYS A 479 0.32 6.25 -48.03
CA LYS A 479 -0.85 5.41 -48.32
C LYS A 479 -0.54 3.91 -48.28
N TYR A 480 0.31 3.44 -47.39
CA TYR A 480 0.53 2.03 -47.22
C TYR A 480 -0.29 1.55 -46.02
N ALA A 481 -1.49 1.02 -46.36
CA ALA A 481 -2.19 0.11 -45.47
C ALA A 481 -1.30 -1.13 -45.29
N LEU A 482 -0.57 -1.23 -44.20
CA LEU A 482 -0.21 -2.49 -43.65
C LEU A 482 -1.51 -3.09 -43.07
N ALA A 483 -2.24 -3.78 -43.93
CA ALA A 483 -3.25 -4.70 -43.50
C ALA A 483 -2.51 -5.84 -42.81
N LEU A 484 -2.31 -5.75 -41.50
CA LEU A 484 -2.13 -6.92 -40.66
C LEU A 484 -3.52 -7.57 -40.59
N GLU A 485 -3.82 -8.35 -41.64
CA GLU A 485 -4.94 -9.26 -41.62
C GLU A 485 -4.73 -10.23 -40.45
N ASN A 486 -5.63 -10.13 -39.45
CA ASN A 486 -5.97 -11.18 -38.51
C ASN A 486 -4.95 -11.66 -37.48
N GLU A 487 -4.05 -10.87 -36.97
CA GLU A 487 -3.42 -11.23 -35.72
C GLU A 487 -3.97 -10.40 -34.55
N LYS A 488 -4.93 -10.97 -33.86
CA LYS A 488 -5.36 -10.52 -32.54
C LYS A 488 -4.23 -10.79 -31.57
N ALA A 489 -3.46 -9.79 -31.22
CA ALA A 489 -2.62 -9.86 -30.03
C ALA A 489 -3.51 -9.68 -28.81
N SER A 490 -4.07 -10.78 -28.31
CA SER A 490 -4.72 -10.81 -27.01
C SER A 490 -3.65 -11.10 -25.96
N LEU A 491 -3.35 -10.13 -25.13
CA LEU A 491 -2.70 -10.39 -23.84
C LEU A 491 -3.77 -11.01 -22.94
N ASN A 492 -3.96 -12.32 -23.06
CA ASN A 492 -4.75 -13.09 -22.12
C ASN A 492 -3.99 -13.18 -20.80
N TYR A 493 -4.25 -12.26 -19.90
CA TYR A 493 -3.83 -12.38 -18.52
C TYR A 493 -4.83 -13.26 -17.76
N ASN A 494 -4.31 -14.34 -17.19
CA ASN A 494 -4.97 -15.50 -16.61
C ASN A 494 -6.13 -15.22 -15.66
N LYS A 495 -7.13 -16.00 -15.87
CA LYS A 495 -8.14 -16.73 -15.09
C LYS A 495 -8.78 -16.12 -13.82
N HIS A 496 -8.26 -15.09 -13.18
CA HIS A 496 -8.84 -14.48 -11.99
C HIS A 496 -9.05 -12.95 -12.08
N ILE A 497 -8.66 -12.35 -13.18
CA ILE A 497 -8.91 -10.92 -13.44
C ILE A 497 -9.88 -10.87 -14.60
N ASN A 498 -11.04 -10.23 -14.41
CA ASN A 498 -11.95 -9.90 -15.52
C ASN A 498 -11.13 -9.19 -16.58
N GLY A 499 -10.83 -9.91 -17.67
CA GLY A 499 -9.73 -9.67 -18.57
C GLY A 499 -9.68 -8.28 -19.18
N PHE A 500 -8.48 -7.76 -19.26
CA PHE A 500 -8.13 -6.74 -20.21
C PHE A 500 -7.86 -7.39 -21.56
N ASP A 501 -8.68 -7.12 -22.55
CA ASP A 501 -8.36 -7.38 -23.95
C ASP A 501 -7.90 -6.06 -24.57
N ILE A 502 -6.60 -5.92 -24.79
CA ILE A 502 -6.07 -4.85 -25.63
C ILE A 502 -6.10 -5.37 -27.05
N GLN A 503 -7.03 -4.91 -27.86
CA GLN A 503 -7.02 -5.14 -29.30
C GLN A 503 -6.30 -3.97 -29.98
N LEU A 504 -5.10 -4.24 -30.46
CA LEU A 504 -4.43 -3.37 -31.41
C LEU A 504 -4.98 -3.70 -32.80
N GLY A 505 -5.97 -2.96 -33.23
CA GLY A 505 -6.57 -3.11 -34.54
C GLY A 505 -6.58 -1.79 -35.29
N SER A 506 -6.07 -1.79 -36.53
CA SER A 506 -6.30 -0.72 -37.46
C SER A 506 -7.48 -1.10 -38.36
N ASN A 507 -8.64 -0.46 -38.18
CA ASN A 507 -9.71 -0.53 -39.15
C ASN A 507 -9.46 0.52 -40.22
N TYR A 508 -9.03 0.07 -41.41
CA TYR A 508 -9.08 0.87 -42.62
C TYR A 508 -10.32 0.50 -43.43
N LYS A 509 -11.09 1.49 -43.75
CA LYS A 509 -11.93 1.55 -44.94
C LYS A 509 -11.31 2.49 -45.95
#